data_f0d082ab55ca7585a563af28ea8d9047
#
_entry.id   f0d082ab55ca7585a563af28ea8d9047
#
_cell.length_a   1.000
_cell.length_b   1.000
_cell.length_c   1.000
_cell.angle_alpha   90.00
_cell.angle_beta   90.00
_cell.angle_gamma   90.00
#
_symmetry.space_group_name_H-M   'P 1'
#
loop_
_entity.id
_entity.type
_entity.pdbx_description
1 polymer ?
#
loop_
_entity_poly.entity_id
_entity_poly.type
_entity_poly.pdbx_seq_one_letter_code
_entity_poly.pdbx_strand_id
1 'polypeptide(L)'
;VESRGLGDVYKRQEQVPGEELREGQMVKVYLVEVRRSTRGPQVLISRTHPGLVKRLFELEVPEIYDGTVEIRSIAREAGNRTKMAVWSADENVDPIGACVGPKGQRVGSIVEELRGEKIDIVKYSEDPAQFIAAALAPADVVDVWMADEGKACRVIVPDDQLSLAIGKEGQNARLAARLVGYKIDIKSETQAKDAPGFRYEDYVDDYEDDTVDDFDGEQE
;
A
#
# COMPACT_ATOMS: atom_id res chain seq x y z
N VAL A 1 13.17 -22.71 5.46
CA VAL A 1 14.65 -22.77 5.43
C VAL A 1 15.13 -22.73 6.86
N GLU A 2 15.65 -23.85 7.39
CA GLU A 2 16.37 -23.83 8.66
C GLU A 2 17.69 -23.11 8.44
N SER A 3 17.84 -21.89 8.96
CA SER A 3 19.12 -21.19 8.94
C SER A 3 19.96 -21.63 10.15
N ARG A 4 20.65 -22.76 10.05
CA ARG A 4 21.72 -23.12 10.98
C ARG A 4 23.00 -22.44 10.52
N GLY A 5 23.36 -21.34 11.16
CA GLY A 5 24.71 -20.79 11.08
C GLY A 5 25.02 -19.87 9.89
N LEU A 6 24.02 -19.29 9.24
CA LEU A 6 24.19 -18.11 8.39
C LEU A 6 24.23 -16.90 9.30
N GLY A 7 25.36 -16.18 9.30
CA GLY A 7 25.50 -14.92 10.04
C GLY A 7 24.45 -13.94 9.58
N ASP A 8 23.40 -13.83 10.36
CA ASP A 8 22.20 -13.06 10.04
C ASP A 8 22.53 -11.58 10.06
N VAL A 9 22.73 -11.00 8.88
CA VAL A 9 22.65 -9.56 8.73
C VAL A 9 21.16 -9.21 8.62
N TYR A 10 20.41 -9.50 9.69
CA TYR A 10 19.10 -8.94 9.88
C TYR A 10 19.28 -7.46 10.19
N LYS A 11 19.21 -6.60 9.20
CA LYS A 11 19.10 -5.18 9.45
C LYS A 11 17.80 -4.97 10.22
N ARG A 12 17.84 -4.27 11.36
CA ARG A 12 16.63 -3.93 12.14
C ARG A 12 15.52 -3.31 11.30
N GLN A 13 15.88 -2.69 10.19
CA GLN A 13 14.96 -2.10 9.20
C GLN A 13 14.08 -3.13 8.46
N GLU A 14 14.48 -4.40 8.40
CA GLU A 14 13.74 -5.49 7.74
C GLU A 14 12.80 -6.26 8.68
N GLN A 15 12.76 -5.86 9.95
CA GLN A 15 11.87 -6.43 10.95
C GLN A 15 10.66 -5.52 11.17
N VAL A 16 9.48 -6.13 11.28
CA VAL A 16 8.26 -5.38 11.61
C VAL A 16 8.36 -4.91 13.07
N PRO A 17 8.18 -3.62 13.36
CA PRO A 17 8.18 -3.11 14.72
C PRO A 17 7.16 -3.84 15.60
N GLY A 18 7.59 -4.36 16.75
CA GLY A 18 6.73 -5.08 17.68
C GLY A 18 6.46 -6.55 17.33
N GLU A 19 6.99 -7.08 16.22
CA GLU A 19 6.89 -8.50 15.90
C GLU A 19 7.97 -9.31 16.64
N GLU A 20 7.54 -10.16 17.57
CA GLU A 20 8.43 -11.10 18.24
C GLU A 20 8.52 -12.41 17.44
N LEU A 21 9.71 -12.69 16.91
CA LEU A 21 10.02 -13.97 16.25
C LEU A 21 10.67 -14.90 17.26
N ARG A 22 10.10 -16.09 17.45
CA ARG A 22 10.60 -17.10 18.38
C ARG A 22 11.38 -18.17 17.64
N GLU A 23 12.39 -18.72 18.30
CA GLU A 23 13.16 -19.85 17.78
C GLU A 23 12.22 -21.06 17.53
N GLY A 24 12.38 -21.69 16.37
CA GLY A 24 11.52 -22.81 15.94
C GLY A 24 10.18 -22.37 15.30
N GLN A 25 9.88 -21.10 15.25
CA GLN A 25 8.69 -20.60 14.59
C GLN A 25 8.90 -20.50 13.06
N MET A 26 7.93 -21.00 12.30
CA MET A 26 7.89 -20.80 10.86
C MET A 26 7.15 -19.50 10.52
N VAL A 27 7.75 -18.65 9.67
CA VAL A 27 7.17 -17.40 9.19
C VAL A 27 7.41 -17.26 7.69
N LYS A 28 6.48 -16.64 7.00
CA LYS A 28 6.66 -16.29 5.59
C LYS A 28 7.48 -15.00 5.50
N VAL A 29 8.47 -14.99 4.62
CA VAL A 29 9.36 -13.85 4.40
C VAL A 29 9.45 -13.55 2.91
N TYR A 30 9.69 -12.29 2.57
CA TYR A 30 10.02 -11.88 1.21
C TYR A 30 11.52 -12.01 1.00
N LEU A 31 11.92 -12.68 -0.09
CA LEU A 31 13.30 -12.77 -0.50
C LEU A 31 13.66 -11.52 -1.31
N VAL A 32 14.44 -10.64 -0.70
CA VAL A 32 14.83 -9.37 -1.37
C VAL A 32 15.96 -9.60 -2.35
N GLU A 33 17.02 -10.30 -1.91
CA GLU A 33 18.22 -10.48 -2.71
C GLU A 33 19.03 -11.70 -2.27
N VAL A 34 19.75 -12.30 -3.22
CA VAL A 34 20.76 -13.33 -2.96
C VAL A 34 22.12 -12.83 -3.47
N ARG A 35 23.04 -12.57 -2.54
CA ARG A 35 24.41 -12.13 -2.85
C ARG A 35 25.38 -13.29 -2.75
N ARG A 36 26.32 -13.36 -3.67
CA ARG A 36 27.48 -14.27 -3.56
C ARG A 36 28.55 -13.62 -2.69
N SER A 37 29.03 -14.30 -1.67
CA SER A 37 30.17 -13.88 -0.86
C SER A 37 31.21 -14.97 -0.76
N THR A 38 32.44 -14.61 -0.36
CA THR A 38 33.53 -15.57 -0.17
C THR A 38 33.25 -16.60 0.94
N ARG A 39 32.24 -16.33 1.82
CA ARG A 39 31.82 -17.20 2.91
C ARG A 39 30.55 -18.01 2.58
N GLY A 40 30.11 -17.99 1.31
CA GLY A 40 28.88 -18.62 0.83
C GLY A 40 27.78 -17.61 0.46
N PRO A 41 26.65 -18.07 -0.06
CA PRO A 41 25.55 -17.19 -0.46
C PRO A 41 24.92 -16.52 0.78
N GLN A 42 24.76 -15.20 0.68
CA GLN A 42 24.01 -14.41 1.66
C GLN A 42 22.62 -14.13 1.10
N VAL A 43 21.59 -14.47 1.86
CA VAL A 43 20.18 -14.29 1.51
C VAL A 43 19.63 -13.13 2.35
N LEU A 44 19.22 -12.04 1.69
CA LEU A 44 18.53 -10.94 2.33
C LEU A 44 17.03 -11.24 2.29
N ILE A 45 16.41 -11.24 3.46
CA ILE A 45 14.97 -11.47 3.63
C ILE A 45 14.35 -10.30 4.37
N SER A 46 13.07 -10.02 4.07
CA SER A 46 12.34 -8.92 4.69
C SER A 46 10.91 -9.34 5.06
N ARG A 47 10.42 -8.78 6.17
CA ARG A 47 9.00 -8.81 6.52
C ARG A 47 8.34 -7.43 6.39
N THR A 48 9.13 -6.38 6.16
CA THR A 48 8.61 -5.01 5.96
C THR A 48 8.35 -4.68 4.49
N HIS A 49 8.99 -5.40 3.56
CA HIS A 49 8.89 -5.13 2.13
C HIS A 49 7.44 -5.31 1.61
N PRO A 50 6.91 -4.36 0.78
CA PRO A 50 5.57 -4.47 0.20
C PRO A 50 5.35 -5.74 -0.61
N GLY A 51 6.40 -6.26 -1.26
CA GLY A 51 6.38 -7.51 -2.00
C GLY A 51 5.93 -8.71 -1.17
N LEU A 52 6.10 -8.70 0.17
CA LEU A 52 5.56 -9.76 1.02
C LEU A 52 4.03 -9.83 0.91
N VAL A 53 3.36 -8.68 0.99
CA VAL A 53 1.90 -8.61 0.87
C VAL A 53 1.45 -9.11 -0.50
N LYS A 54 2.11 -8.65 -1.58
CA LYS A 54 1.82 -9.10 -2.94
C LYS A 54 1.89 -10.64 -3.06
N ARG A 55 2.99 -11.24 -2.56
CA ARG A 55 3.16 -12.71 -2.62
C ARG A 55 2.16 -13.48 -1.75
N LEU A 56 1.74 -12.91 -0.63
CA LEU A 56 0.69 -13.51 0.19
C LEU A 56 -0.65 -13.55 -0.55
N PHE A 57 -1.02 -12.46 -1.23
CA PHE A 57 -2.22 -12.43 -2.06
C PHE A 57 -2.14 -13.39 -3.24
N GLU A 58 -1.01 -13.51 -3.92
CA GLU A 58 -0.80 -14.49 -5.00
C GLU A 58 -0.98 -15.95 -4.52
N LEU A 59 -0.68 -16.24 -3.26
CA LEU A 59 -0.86 -17.57 -2.69
C LEU A 59 -2.32 -17.86 -2.28
N GLU A 60 -3.05 -16.83 -1.82
CA GLU A 60 -4.40 -17.00 -1.26
C GLU A 60 -5.52 -16.76 -2.29
N VAL A 61 -5.23 -16.01 -3.37
CA VAL A 61 -6.22 -15.55 -4.35
C VAL A 61 -5.92 -16.15 -5.71
N PRO A 62 -6.67 -17.18 -6.14
CA PRO A 62 -6.45 -17.82 -7.44
C PRO A 62 -6.55 -16.87 -8.62
N GLU A 63 -7.43 -15.88 -8.56
CA GLU A 63 -7.65 -14.89 -9.61
C GLU A 63 -6.45 -13.92 -9.76
N ILE A 64 -5.61 -13.76 -8.72
CA ILE A 64 -4.33 -13.06 -8.83
C ILE A 64 -3.26 -13.98 -9.40
N TYR A 65 -3.26 -15.25 -8.98
CA TYR A 65 -2.29 -16.24 -9.44
C TYR A 65 -2.41 -16.49 -10.95
N ASP A 66 -3.62 -16.55 -11.50
CA ASP A 66 -3.89 -16.77 -12.92
C ASP A 66 -3.86 -15.48 -13.77
N GLY A 67 -3.71 -14.31 -13.11
CA GLY A 67 -3.60 -13.01 -13.78
C GLY A 67 -4.95 -12.36 -14.15
N THR A 68 -6.08 -12.95 -13.77
CA THR A 68 -7.42 -12.34 -13.99
C THR A 68 -7.56 -11.05 -13.18
N VAL A 69 -7.03 -11.05 -11.96
CA VAL A 69 -6.95 -9.88 -11.08
C VAL A 69 -5.49 -9.48 -10.92
N GLU A 70 -5.21 -8.19 -11.08
CA GLU A 70 -3.86 -7.64 -10.95
C GLU A 70 -3.77 -6.68 -9.76
N ILE A 71 -2.67 -6.76 -9.02
CA ILE A 71 -2.29 -5.77 -8.01
C ILE A 71 -1.51 -4.67 -8.72
N ARG A 72 -2.10 -3.48 -8.84
CA ARG A 72 -1.51 -2.32 -9.54
C ARG A 72 -0.54 -1.52 -8.67
N SER A 73 -0.85 -1.35 -7.39
CA SER A 73 0.04 -0.66 -6.46
C SER A 73 -0.21 -1.10 -5.02
N ILE A 74 0.81 -0.93 -4.17
CA ILE A 74 0.76 -1.22 -2.74
C ILE A 74 1.47 -0.10 -1.99
N ALA A 75 0.81 0.46 -0.98
CA ALA A 75 1.41 1.35 0.00
C ALA A 75 1.31 0.71 1.38
N ARG A 76 2.46 0.52 2.06
CA ARG A 76 2.54 -0.26 3.29
C ARG A 76 3.25 0.49 4.41
N GLU A 77 2.66 0.45 5.59
CA GLU A 77 3.30 0.71 6.87
C GLU A 77 3.31 -0.60 7.65
N ALA A 78 4.42 -1.32 7.53
CA ALA A 78 4.56 -2.68 8.03
C ALA A 78 4.21 -2.80 9.52
N GLY A 79 3.40 -3.81 9.86
CA GLY A 79 2.90 -4.05 11.21
C GLY A 79 1.73 -3.14 11.62
N ASN A 80 1.30 -2.22 10.76
CA ASN A 80 0.23 -1.29 11.07
C ASN A 80 -0.90 -1.37 10.01
N ARG A 81 -0.66 -0.90 8.80
CA ARG A 81 -1.68 -0.83 7.75
C ARG A 81 -1.08 -0.88 6.36
N THR A 82 -1.77 -1.55 5.46
CA THR A 82 -1.47 -1.60 4.03
C THR A 82 -2.69 -1.16 3.22
N LYS A 83 -2.47 -0.33 2.20
CA LYS A 83 -3.45 -0.08 1.13
C LYS A 83 -2.97 -0.75 -0.15
N MET A 84 -3.90 -1.41 -0.85
CA MET A 84 -3.59 -2.13 -2.08
C MET A 84 -4.64 -1.81 -3.13
N ALA A 85 -4.19 -1.43 -4.32
CA ALA A 85 -5.05 -1.18 -5.48
C ALA A 85 -5.09 -2.41 -6.39
N VAL A 86 -6.28 -2.85 -6.73
CA VAL A 86 -6.54 -4.03 -7.57
C VAL A 86 -7.38 -3.68 -8.78
N TRP A 87 -7.14 -4.39 -9.86
CA TRP A 87 -7.83 -4.23 -11.13
C TRP A 87 -8.12 -5.60 -11.76
N SER A 88 -9.15 -5.67 -12.57
CA SER A 88 -9.44 -6.88 -13.36
C SER A 88 -9.61 -6.52 -14.83
N ALA A 89 -9.03 -7.34 -15.69
CA ALA A 89 -9.24 -7.27 -17.14
C ALA A 89 -10.63 -7.80 -17.56
N ASP A 90 -11.25 -8.65 -16.74
CA ASP A 90 -12.62 -9.15 -16.96
C ASP A 90 -13.61 -8.31 -16.18
N GLU A 91 -14.52 -7.64 -16.87
CA GLU A 91 -15.57 -6.80 -16.28
C GLU A 91 -16.56 -7.60 -15.40
N ASN A 92 -16.66 -8.92 -15.58
CA ASN A 92 -17.51 -9.78 -14.78
C ASN A 92 -16.87 -10.21 -13.45
N VAL A 93 -15.59 -9.92 -13.26
CA VAL A 93 -14.85 -10.25 -12.03
C VAL A 93 -14.68 -9.02 -11.17
N ASP A 94 -15.28 -9.04 -9.97
CA ASP A 94 -15.02 -8.02 -8.96
C ASP A 94 -13.64 -8.26 -8.31
N PRO A 95 -12.64 -7.40 -8.59
CA PRO A 95 -11.30 -7.61 -8.09
C PRO A 95 -11.19 -7.46 -6.56
N ILE A 96 -12.05 -6.64 -5.94
CA ILE A 96 -12.08 -6.48 -4.49
C ILE A 96 -12.67 -7.73 -3.86
N GLY A 97 -13.83 -8.17 -4.36
CA GLY A 97 -14.51 -9.36 -3.87
C GLY A 97 -13.64 -10.62 -3.97
N ALA A 98 -12.87 -10.78 -5.05
CA ALA A 98 -11.92 -11.86 -5.24
C ALA A 98 -10.83 -11.87 -4.15
N CYS A 99 -10.26 -10.71 -3.84
CA CYS A 99 -9.23 -10.58 -2.81
C CYS A 99 -9.77 -10.77 -1.39
N VAL A 100 -10.97 -10.25 -1.10
CA VAL A 100 -11.61 -10.38 0.22
C VAL A 100 -12.01 -11.84 0.48
N GLY A 101 -12.56 -12.50 -0.55
CA GLY A 101 -13.04 -13.87 -0.47
C GLY A 101 -14.33 -14.05 0.34
N PRO A 102 -14.89 -15.27 0.36
CA PRO A 102 -16.11 -15.56 1.11
C PRO A 102 -15.99 -15.19 2.59
N LYS A 103 -16.87 -14.32 3.08
CA LYS A 103 -16.86 -13.84 4.48
C LYS A 103 -15.50 -13.26 4.95
N GLY A 104 -14.69 -12.73 4.03
CA GLY A 104 -13.38 -12.17 4.35
C GLY A 104 -12.29 -13.19 4.68
N GLN A 105 -12.47 -14.46 4.33
CA GLN A 105 -11.52 -15.53 4.70
C GLN A 105 -10.15 -15.32 4.08
N ARG A 106 -10.07 -14.95 2.79
CA ARG A 106 -8.78 -14.79 2.10
C ARG A 106 -7.97 -13.64 2.70
N VAL A 107 -8.54 -12.46 2.79
CA VAL A 107 -7.86 -11.32 3.42
C VAL A 107 -7.58 -11.57 4.90
N GLY A 108 -8.48 -12.27 5.60
CA GLY A 108 -8.33 -12.64 7.01
C GLY A 108 -7.10 -13.52 7.27
N SER A 109 -6.85 -14.53 6.43
CA SER A 109 -5.65 -15.39 6.51
C SER A 109 -4.37 -14.58 6.33
N ILE A 110 -4.39 -13.58 5.44
CA ILE A 110 -3.22 -12.72 5.21
C ILE A 110 -3.00 -11.78 6.39
N VAL A 111 -4.06 -11.17 6.93
CA VAL A 111 -3.99 -10.33 8.14
C VAL A 111 -3.44 -11.13 9.33
N GLU A 112 -3.81 -12.39 9.50
CA GLU A 112 -3.29 -13.26 10.54
C GLU A 112 -1.78 -13.55 10.35
N GLU A 113 -1.34 -13.88 9.13
CA GLU A 113 0.08 -14.05 8.81
C GLU A 113 0.90 -12.80 9.11
N LEU A 114 0.33 -11.61 8.85
CA LEU A 114 0.93 -10.30 9.10
C LEU A 114 0.70 -9.78 10.54
N ARG A 115 0.25 -10.65 11.45
CA ARG A 115 0.08 -10.34 12.87
C ARG A 115 -0.89 -9.21 13.18
N GLY A 116 -1.96 -9.09 12.41
CA GLY A 116 -3.01 -8.10 12.61
C GLY A 116 -2.79 -6.78 11.86
N GLU A 117 -1.85 -6.71 10.92
CA GLU A 117 -1.71 -5.59 10.00
C GLU A 117 -2.99 -5.42 9.19
N LYS A 118 -3.59 -4.23 9.25
CA LYS A 118 -4.85 -3.94 8.55
C LYS A 118 -4.61 -3.80 7.06
N ILE A 119 -5.52 -4.33 6.25
CA ILE A 119 -5.42 -4.28 4.79
C ILE A 119 -6.66 -3.64 4.20
N ASP A 120 -6.48 -2.50 3.53
CA ASP A 120 -7.51 -1.83 2.73
C ASP A 120 -7.31 -2.18 1.26
N ILE A 121 -8.33 -2.76 0.65
CA ILE A 121 -8.31 -3.10 -0.77
C ILE A 121 -9.20 -2.11 -1.51
N VAL A 122 -8.65 -1.41 -2.51
CA VAL A 122 -9.37 -0.41 -3.29
C VAL A 122 -9.33 -0.76 -4.77
N LYS A 123 -10.33 -0.30 -5.51
CA LYS A 123 -10.37 -0.49 -6.96
C LYS A 123 -9.44 0.50 -7.63
N TYR A 124 -8.54 -0.01 -8.47
CA TYR A 124 -7.73 0.83 -9.34
C TYR A 124 -8.59 1.43 -10.47
N SER A 125 -8.31 2.65 -10.85
CA SER A 125 -8.86 3.31 -12.04
C SER A 125 -7.74 3.99 -12.81
N GLU A 126 -7.85 3.98 -14.15
CA GLU A 126 -6.95 4.74 -15.03
C GLU A 126 -7.22 6.24 -14.94
N ASP A 127 -8.43 6.64 -14.55
CA ASP A 127 -8.76 8.03 -14.21
C ASP A 127 -8.15 8.37 -12.83
N PRO A 128 -7.16 9.29 -12.77
CA PRO A 128 -6.49 9.64 -11.54
C PRO A 128 -7.44 10.17 -10.46
N ALA A 129 -8.45 10.95 -10.84
CA ALA A 129 -9.40 11.52 -9.88
C ALA A 129 -10.24 10.42 -9.20
N GLN A 130 -10.72 9.46 -9.98
CA GLN A 130 -11.45 8.30 -9.46
C GLN A 130 -10.55 7.42 -8.59
N PHE A 131 -9.29 7.21 -8.99
CA PHE A 131 -8.36 6.40 -8.22
C PHE A 131 -7.99 7.06 -6.89
N ILE A 132 -7.77 8.39 -6.87
CA ILE A 132 -7.52 9.16 -5.66
C ILE A 132 -8.72 9.07 -4.71
N ALA A 133 -9.94 9.25 -5.23
CA ALA A 133 -11.16 9.11 -4.43
C ALA A 133 -11.27 7.72 -3.80
N ALA A 134 -11.06 6.66 -4.58
CA ALA A 134 -11.08 5.28 -4.08
C ALA A 134 -9.99 5.02 -3.04
N ALA A 135 -8.80 5.60 -3.21
CA ALA A 135 -7.68 5.42 -2.29
C ALA A 135 -7.91 6.01 -0.90
N LEU A 136 -8.77 7.02 -0.77
CA LEU A 136 -9.14 7.63 0.50
C LEU A 136 -10.19 6.85 1.30
N ALA A 137 -10.74 5.76 0.73
CA ALA A 137 -11.63 4.89 1.50
C ALA A 137 -11.03 4.58 2.90
N PRO A 138 -11.87 4.51 3.96
CA PRO A 138 -13.32 4.47 3.96
C PRO A 138 -14.04 5.82 3.95
N ALA A 139 -13.33 6.96 3.79
CA ALA A 139 -13.96 8.26 3.68
C ALA A 139 -14.62 8.46 2.32
N ASP A 140 -15.78 9.08 2.30
CA ASP A 140 -16.44 9.51 1.08
C ASP A 140 -15.77 10.78 0.54
N VAL A 141 -15.63 10.85 -0.77
CA VAL A 141 -15.04 12.01 -1.47
C VAL A 141 -16.13 12.70 -2.26
N VAL A 142 -16.25 14.02 -2.08
CA VAL A 142 -17.22 14.86 -2.80
C VAL A 142 -16.67 15.24 -4.16
N ASP A 143 -15.40 15.69 -4.20
CA ASP A 143 -14.76 16.15 -5.43
C ASP A 143 -13.24 16.02 -5.36
N VAL A 144 -12.57 15.95 -6.54
CA VAL A 144 -11.12 15.89 -6.67
C VAL A 144 -10.68 16.92 -7.72
N TRP A 145 -9.95 17.93 -7.26
CA TRP A 145 -9.38 18.96 -8.12
C TRP A 145 -7.93 18.65 -8.42
N MET A 146 -7.67 18.30 -9.68
CA MET A 146 -6.31 18.01 -10.14
C MET A 146 -5.57 19.33 -10.41
N ALA A 147 -4.27 19.37 -10.08
CA ALA A 147 -3.43 20.48 -10.49
C ALA A 147 -3.20 20.46 -11.99
N ASP A 148 -3.07 21.64 -12.59
CA ASP A 148 -2.79 21.77 -14.03
C ASP A 148 -1.42 21.19 -14.41
N GLU A 149 -0.46 21.26 -13.48
CA GLU A 149 0.88 20.75 -13.64
C GLU A 149 1.29 19.89 -12.42
N GLY A 150 2.13 18.86 -12.68
CA GLY A 150 2.66 17.99 -11.63
C GLY A 150 1.66 16.94 -11.12
N LYS A 151 2.11 16.15 -10.14
CA LYS A 151 1.29 15.10 -9.51
C LYS A 151 0.77 15.59 -8.15
N ALA A 152 -0.18 16.52 -8.17
CA ALA A 152 -0.83 17.03 -6.97
C ALA A 152 -2.35 17.18 -7.19
N CYS A 153 -3.11 17.06 -6.11
CA CYS A 153 -4.56 17.23 -6.14
C CYS A 153 -5.07 17.77 -4.81
N ARG A 154 -6.22 18.45 -4.85
CA ARG A 154 -7.02 18.77 -3.69
C ARG A 154 -8.25 17.90 -3.69
N VAL A 155 -8.50 17.25 -2.56
CA VAL A 155 -9.67 16.40 -2.36
C VAL A 155 -10.63 17.06 -1.38
N ILE A 156 -11.88 17.14 -1.78
CA ILE A 156 -12.95 17.71 -0.96
C ILE A 156 -13.75 16.54 -0.36
N VAL A 157 -13.92 16.59 0.94
CA VAL A 157 -14.68 15.60 1.71
C VAL A 157 -15.78 16.28 2.51
N PRO A 158 -16.86 15.57 2.90
CA PRO A 158 -17.84 16.10 3.84
C PRO A 158 -17.17 16.55 5.16
N ASP A 159 -17.68 17.59 5.80
CA ASP A 159 -17.08 18.15 7.01
C ASP A 159 -16.92 17.12 8.13
N ASP A 160 -17.87 16.20 8.29
CA ASP A 160 -17.88 15.13 9.29
C ASP A 160 -16.88 14.00 8.95
N GLN A 161 -16.39 13.93 7.73
CA GLN A 161 -15.47 12.87 7.27
C GLN A 161 -14.01 13.32 7.16
N LEU A 162 -13.71 14.59 7.39
CA LEU A 162 -12.35 15.12 7.29
C LEU A 162 -11.34 14.34 8.15
N SER A 163 -11.70 14.07 9.41
CA SER A 163 -10.84 13.29 10.31
C SER A 163 -10.66 11.85 9.86
N LEU A 164 -11.66 11.25 9.22
CA LEU A 164 -11.59 9.90 8.67
C LEU A 164 -10.71 9.86 7.43
N ALA A 165 -10.83 10.84 6.55
CA ALA A 165 -10.02 10.95 5.34
C ALA A 165 -8.53 11.14 5.67
N ILE A 166 -8.20 11.97 6.64
CA ILE A 166 -6.83 12.18 7.13
C ILE A 166 -6.34 10.91 7.86
N GLY A 167 -7.18 10.35 8.73
CA GLY A 167 -6.83 9.22 9.59
C GLY A 167 -5.96 9.62 10.80
N LYS A 168 -5.74 8.64 11.71
CA LYS A 168 -4.87 8.84 12.88
C LYS A 168 -3.45 9.18 12.42
N GLU A 169 -2.90 10.29 12.92
CA GLU A 169 -1.55 10.77 12.56
C GLU A 169 -1.31 10.93 11.05
N GLY A 170 -2.38 11.19 10.28
CA GLY A 170 -2.30 11.33 8.83
C GLY A 170 -2.12 10.02 8.06
N GLN A 171 -2.28 8.86 8.71
CA GLN A 171 -1.97 7.55 8.11
C GLN A 171 -2.79 7.26 6.85
N ASN A 172 -4.10 7.54 6.86
CA ASN A 172 -4.94 7.24 5.71
C ASN A 172 -4.55 8.10 4.50
N ALA A 173 -4.35 9.41 4.71
CA ALA A 173 -3.91 10.33 3.66
C ALA A 173 -2.52 9.98 3.12
N ARG A 174 -1.55 9.68 4.01
CA ARG A 174 -0.18 9.31 3.62
C ARG A 174 -0.13 8.01 2.81
N LEU A 175 -0.86 6.97 3.23
CA LEU A 175 -0.94 5.72 2.49
C LEU A 175 -1.65 5.91 1.14
N ALA A 176 -2.72 6.71 1.09
CA ALA A 176 -3.41 7.03 -0.16
C ALA A 176 -2.47 7.77 -1.12
N ALA A 177 -1.75 8.79 -0.65
CA ALA A 177 -0.80 9.54 -1.47
C ALA A 177 0.31 8.66 -2.06
N ARG A 178 0.88 7.76 -1.24
CA ARG A 178 1.87 6.77 -1.71
C ARG A 178 1.28 5.77 -2.71
N LEU A 179 0.04 5.32 -2.49
CA LEU A 179 -0.63 4.35 -3.35
C LEU A 179 -0.86 4.89 -4.77
N VAL A 180 -1.32 6.15 -4.86
CA VAL A 180 -1.67 6.78 -6.13
C VAL A 180 -0.50 7.54 -6.78
N GLY A 181 0.55 7.83 -6.02
CA GLY A 181 1.71 8.61 -6.49
C GLY A 181 1.41 10.09 -6.70
N TYR A 182 0.45 10.66 -5.94
CA TYR A 182 0.08 12.07 -5.98
C TYR A 182 0.23 12.70 -4.59
N LYS A 183 0.57 14.00 -4.55
CA LYS A 183 0.43 14.81 -3.34
C LYS A 183 -1.05 15.15 -3.16
N ILE A 184 -1.60 14.84 -1.99
CA ILE A 184 -3.03 15.00 -1.70
C ILE A 184 -3.22 16.06 -0.62
N ASP A 185 -3.90 17.17 -0.95
CA ASP A 185 -4.40 18.16 -0.01
C ASP A 185 -5.88 17.86 0.30
N ILE A 186 -6.20 17.53 1.54
CA ILE A 186 -7.57 17.18 1.92
C ILE A 186 -8.20 18.38 2.63
N LYS A 187 -9.35 18.82 2.13
CA LYS A 187 -10.16 19.88 2.72
C LYS A 187 -11.59 19.43 2.92
N SER A 188 -12.23 19.93 3.96
CA SER A 188 -13.68 19.79 4.08
C SER A 188 -14.41 20.76 3.14
N GLU A 189 -15.69 20.50 2.88
CA GLU A 189 -16.52 21.38 2.05
C GLU A 189 -16.52 22.82 2.56
N THR A 190 -16.56 23.03 3.89
CA THR A 190 -16.48 24.37 4.50
C THR A 190 -15.11 25.00 4.27
N GLN A 191 -14.03 24.28 4.48
CA GLN A 191 -12.67 24.78 4.25
C GLN A 191 -12.39 25.08 2.78
N ALA A 192 -12.97 24.31 1.85
CA ALA A 192 -12.77 24.50 0.42
C ALA A 192 -13.41 25.80 -0.09
N LYS A 193 -14.50 26.26 0.53
CA LYS A 193 -15.17 27.53 0.17
C LYS A 193 -14.30 28.77 0.47
N ASP A 194 -13.47 28.67 1.50
CA ASP A 194 -12.60 29.77 1.97
C ASP A 194 -11.17 29.66 1.40
N ALA A 195 -10.84 28.56 0.71
CA ALA A 195 -9.51 28.32 0.17
C ALA A 195 -9.33 29.01 -1.18
N PRO A 196 -8.23 29.78 -1.41
CA PRO A 196 -7.88 30.25 -2.75
C PRO A 196 -7.67 29.08 -3.70
N GLY A 197 -7.77 29.34 -5.01
CA GLY A 197 -7.60 28.30 -6.03
C GLY A 197 -6.37 27.44 -5.80
N PHE A 198 -6.46 26.16 -6.17
CA PHE A 198 -5.38 25.19 -5.97
C PHE A 198 -4.22 25.49 -6.93
N ARG A 199 -3.01 25.70 -6.39
CA ARG A 199 -1.77 25.84 -7.16
C ARG A 199 -0.76 24.82 -6.68
N TYR A 200 -0.05 24.19 -7.62
CA TYR A 200 1.01 23.22 -7.31
C TYR A 200 2.14 23.82 -6.47
N GLU A 201 2.47 25.09 -6.74
CA GLU A 201 3.56 25.81 -6.07
C GLU A 201 3.37 25.96 -4.55
N ASP A 202 2.11 25.95 -4.08
CA ASP A 202 1.79 26.06 -2.65
C ASP A 202 2.15 24.80 -1.84
N TYR A 203 2.62 23.72 -2.50
CA TYR A 203 2.87 22.39 -1.89
C TYR A 203 4.26 21.82 -2.14
N VAL A 204 5.16 22.60 -2.77
CA VAL A 204 6.49 22.08 -3.15
C VAL A 204 7.45 21.99 -1.97
N ASP A 205 7.26 22.79 -0.91
CA ASP A 205 8.25 22.96 0.16
C ASP A 205 8.14 22.02 1.37
N ASP A 206 7.08 21.18 1.49
CA ASP A 206 6.81 20.43 2.72
C ASP A 206 7.21 18.94 2.71
N TYR A 207 7.76 18.42 1.63
CA TYR A 207 8.15 16.99 1.57
C TYR A 207 9.56 16.85 0.99
N GLU A 208 10.57 16.78 1.87
CA GLU A 208 11.84 16.14 1.52
C GLU A 208 11.58 14.67 1.15
N ASP A 209 12.13 14.31 0.02
CA ASP A 209 12.09 13.07 -0.73
C ASP A 209 12.40 11.83 0.16
N ASP A 210 11.37 11.21 0.73
CA ASP A 210 11.47 9.83 1.15
C ASP A 210 11.29 8.98 -0.11
N THR A 211 12.40 8.59 -0.69
CA THR A 211 12.58 7.77 -1.88
C THR A 211 11.45 6.77 -2.09
N VAL A 212 10.67 7.03 -3.14
CA VAL A 212 9.82 6.04 -3.78
C VAL A 212 10.78 4.96 -4.31
N ASP A 213 10.79 3.80 -3.68
CA ASP A 213 11.37 2.62 -4.29
C ASP A 213 10.57 2.36 -5.57
N ASP A 214 11.17 2.72 -6.70
CA ASP A 214 10.64 2.44 -8.04
C ASP A 214 10.40 0.93 -8.13
N PHE A 215 9.14 0.58 -8.14
CA PHE A 215 8.67 -0.75 -8.45
C PHE A 215 8.68 -0.89 -9.98
N ASP A 216 9.89 -0.93 -10.55
CA ASP A 216 10.08 -1.29 -11.94
C ASP A 216 9.63 -2.72 -12.15
N GLY A 217 8.48 -2.84 -12.79
CA GLY A 217 8.03 -4.10 -13.35
C GLY A 217 8.95 -4.46 -14.50
N GLU A 218 9.95 -5.32 -14.25
CA GLU A 218 10.69 -5.97 -15.33
C GLU A 218 9.72 -6.82 -16.15
N GLN A 219 9.51 -6.34 -17.38
CA GLN A 219 9.10 -7.17 -18.50
C GLN A 219 10.35 -7.92 -18.98
N GLU A 220 10.41 -9.22 -18.73
CA GLU A 220 10.95 -10.23 -19.68
C GLU A 220 10.58 -11.64 -19.18
#